data_47887f9b9562583c43e5210bf87ce63e
#
_entry.id   47887f9b9562583c43e5210bf87ce63e
#
_cell.length_a   1.000
_cell.length_b   1.000
_cell.length_c   1.000
_cell.angle_alpha   90.00
_cell.angle_beta   90.00
_cell.angle_gamma   90.00
#
_symmetry.space_group_name_H-M   'P 1'
#
loop_
_entity.id
_entity.type
_entity.pdbx_description
1 polymer ?
#
loop_
_entity_poly.entity_id
_entity_poly.type
_entity_poly.pdbx_seq_one_letter_code
_entity_poly.pdbx_strand_id
1 'polypeptide(L)'
;PSQGDYPSVPQTEAVPAQIVWSVFNDLALPHEESGGMPLGVEVQRTYWALNCSDNPQLNHTIFANYRLVNRSLMDLSNVKMGLWSDPDLGCYLDDNIGSSPERNTFFTYNVDNTDGQPGADCPGQVPTFGDNPPVQAVTFLNAPLDYYMYYLNAADNVPLGMTNPDNALEFDHLLSGRFRDGSPLTLGGDGYGENGQPTSHVFPGDPVDPLAWSIRSEDLPPGDRRNIGTTLVGPLPPGASFELEVGYTYLREEGADFLGNVSAMYEAVDQLQSWHNTGYEGVCNPFSACETDCVWPGDANADGIANYQDILYIGMQLGQNGPSREGFINWAPYDAESWAGAQPNGSNPKHTDTDGNGGVTPKDFETLGLNYGETRSPQSEQELYTPGPELTFRTVLEPDYFSEVQEGSSALFQIELMEEDLALIGLSFALEYDPRYFAGMSVQSPQAQLIPAPADRINYFRHNADRHQLEFGRFELTPDVIGGFIARGFIHALESFEEGAPSDTTYLRFKNVVGLLPDSSLIELGGQTVTAVFPDMPIVVQTESVEAPSPVRLFPNPTTGEVSLKFPGQRVERLAVFDPTGRRVRQLEGPFFDQHQLNLEEQPPGLYWLRIEMAGRLLARKLMVY
;
A
#
# COMPACT_ATOMS: atom_id res chain seq x y z
N PRO A 1 6.99 -1.96 8.31
CA PRO A 1 7.35 -2.09 6.89
C PRO A 1 8.60 -2.94 6.67
N SER A 2 9.66 -2.78 7.49
CA SER A 2 10.91 -3.56 7.33
C SER A 2 10.77 -5.05 7.63
N GLN A 3 9.63 -5.51 8.15
CA GLN A 3 9.35 -6.90 8.47
C GLN A 3 8.15 -7.48 7.70
N GLY A 4 7.73 -6.82 6.62
CA GLY A 4 6.62 -7.28 5.78
C GLY A 4 5.23 -6.95 6.35
N ASP A 5 5.15 -6.05 7.33
CA ASP A 5 3.88 -5.59 7.88
C ASP A 5 3.26 -4.53 6.95
N TYR A 6 2.53 -4.97 5.97
CA TYR A 6 1.75 -4.10 5.07
C TYR A 6 0.27 -4.18 5.42
N PRO A 7 -0.50 -3.10 5.18
CA PRO A 7 -1.95 -3.16 5.29
C PRO A 7 -2.46 -4.31 4.41
N SER A 8 -3.07 -5.30 5.02
CA SER A 8 -3.82 -6.32 4.29
C SER A 8 -5.29 -5.92 4.33
N VAL A 9 -5.87 -5.73 3.17
CA VAL A 9 -7.33 -5.66 3.05
C VAL A 9 -7.80 -7.11 2.88
N PRO A 10 -8.83 -7.54 3.59
CA PRO A 10 -9.45 -8.82 3.30
C PRO A 10 -9.78 -8.90 1.81
N GLN A 11 -9.34 -9.96 1.16
CA GLN A 11 -9.68 -10.20 -0.25
C GLN A 11 -11.15 -10.58 -0.30
N THR A 12 -12.00 -9.58 -0.46
CA THR A 12 -13.42 -9.75 -0.75
C THR A 12 -13.64 -9.39 -2.20
N GLU A 13 -14.58 -10.03 -2.88
CA GLU A 13 -15.00 -9.58 -4.21
C GLU A 13 -15.69 -8.21 -4.15
N ALA A 14 -16.19 -7.83 -2.97
CA ALA A 14 -16.74 -6.50 -2.72
C ALA A 14 -15.60 -5.49 -2.49
N VAL A 15 -15.43 -4.60 -3.42
CA VAL A 15 -14.36 -3.61 -3.38
C VAL A 15 -14.69 -2.49 -2.40
N PRO A 16 -13.81 -2.21 -1.41
CA PRO A 16 -14.03 -1.13 -0.48
C PRO A 16 -14.02 0.25 -1.15
N ALA A 17 -15.02 1.08 -0.81
CA ALA A 17 -15.07 2.48 -1.23
C ALA A 17 -14.04 3.33 -0.49
N GLN A 18 -13.73 2.97 0.75
CA GLN A 18 -12.76 3.65 1.60
C GLN A 18 -12.07 2.64 2.51
N ILE A 19 -10.76 2.81 2.71
CA ILE A 19 -9.95 2.00 3.61
C ILE A 19 -9.12 2.91 4.49
N VAL A 20 -9.08 2.60 5.79
CA VAL A 20 -8.21 3.28 6.77
C VAL A 20 -7.43 2.23 7.52
N TRP A 21 -6.12 2.35 7.56
CA TRP A 21 -5.24 1.44 8.27
C TRP A 21 -4.42 2.16 9.34
N SER A 22 -4.19 1.49 10.47
CA SER A 22 -3.33 1.99 11.54
C SER A 22 -2.72 0.84 12.33
N VAL A 23 -1.60 1.11 12.99
CA VAL A 23 -0.90 0.16 13.86
C VAL A 23 -0.50 0.83 15.17
N PHE A 24 -0.58 0.10 16.26
CA PHE A 24 -0.11 0.52 17.56
C PHE A 24 0.39 -0.68 18.38
N ASN A 25 1.11 -0.43 19.45
CA ASN A 25 1.60 -1.45 20.37
C ASN A 25 1.47 -0.98 21.81
N ASP A 26 1.65 -1.91 22.74
CA ASP A 26 1.52 -1.68 24.17
C ASP A 26 2.85 -1.38 24.89
N LEU A 27 3.96 -1.13 24.17
CA LEU A 27 5.29 -0.99 24.74
C LEU A 27 5.73 0.44 25.06
N ALA A 28 5.00 1.45 24.57
CA ALA A 28 5.48 2.83 24.60
C ALA A 28 5.51 3.46 25.99
N LEU A 29 4.54 3.13 26.84
CA LEU A 29 4.37 3.69 28.19
C LEU A 29 3.76 2.63 29.13
N PRO A 30 3.90 2.77 30.48
CA PRO A 30 3.11 1.98 31.43
C PRO A 30 1.61 2.15 31.20
N HIS A 31 0.84 1.10 31.44
CA HIS A 31 -0.63 1.13 31.33
C HIS A 31 -1.23 1.80 32.58
N GLU A 32 -1.38 3.12 32.53
CA GLU A 32 -1.83 3.89 33.69
C GLU A 32 -3.27 3.58 34.08
N GLU A 33 -4.15 3.26 33.12
CA GLU A 33 -5.55 2.95 33.34
C GLU A 33 -5.74 1.64 34.10
N SER A 34 -4.90 0.65 33.85
CA SER A 34 -5.00 -0.67 34.48
C SER A 34 -3.89 -1.00 35.44
N GLY A 35 -2.80 -0.27 35.40
CA GLY A 35 -1.55 -0.61 36.09
C GLY A 35 -0.94 -1.96 35.62
N GLY A 36 -1.41 -2.50 34.51
CA GLY A 36 -0.93 -3.74 33.92
C GLY A 36 0.44 -3.58 33.28
N MET A 37 1.19 -4.67 33.23
CA MET A 37 2.47 -4.71 32.53
C MET A 37 2.25 -4.86 31.02
N PRO A 38 3.08 -4.24 30.17
CA PRO A 38 3.06 -4.47 28.74
C PRO A 38 3.22 -5.95 28.38
N LEU A 39 2.39 -6.44 27.48
CA LEU A 39 2.43 -7.82 26.99
C LEU A 39 3.40 -8.00 25.81
N GLY A 40 3.78 -6.92 25.16
CA GLY A 40 4.57 -6.94 23.93
C GLY A 40 3.75 -7.33 22.71
N VAL A 41 2.53 -6.83 22.64
CA VAL A 41 1.63 -7.06 21.52
C VAL A 41 1.59 -5.85 20.58
N GLU A 42 1.34 -6.12 19.31
CA GLU A 42 1.05 -5.14 18.29
C GLU A 42 -0.36 -5.38 17.78
N VAL A 43 -1.13 -4.32 17.61
CA VAL A 43 -2.45 -4.37 17.00
C VAL A 43 -2.42 -3.59 15.68
N GLN A 44 -2.65 -4.30 14.60
CA GLN A 44 -2.91 -3.73 13.28
C GLN A 44 -4.42 -3.69 13.09
N ARG A 45 -4.95 -2.57 12.67
CA ARG A 45 -6.37 -2.43 12.40
C ARG A 45 -6.61 -1.82 11.03
N THR A 46 -7.52 -2.45 10.31
CA THR A 46 -8.02 -1.97 9.02
C THR A 46 -9.51 -1.74 9.15
N TYR A 47 -9.98 -0.54 8.82
CA TYR A 47 -11.39 -0.24 8.66
C TYR A 47 -11.69 -0.05 7.19
N TRP A 48 -12.86 -0.52 6.76
CA TRP A 48 -13.33 -0.24 5.40
C TRP A 48 -14.85 -0.10 5.36
N ALA A 49 -15.33 0.60 4.34
CA ALA A 49 -16.73 0.74 4.02
C ALA A 49 -16.95 0.33 2.56
N LEU A 50 -18.09 -0.27 2.29
CA LEU A 50 -18.52 -0.66 0.96
C LEU A 50 -19.44 0.40 0.35
N ASN A 51 -19.54 0.41 -0.99
CA ASN A 51 -20.58 1.17 -1.69
C ASN A 51 -21.31 0.20 -2.62
N CYS A 52 -22.41 -0.32 -2.15
CA CYS A 52 -23.21 -1.32 -2.82
C CYS A 52 -24.55 -0.72 -3.22
N SER A 53 -24.79 -0.48 -4.51
CA SER A 53 -26.08 0.02 -5.01
C SER A 53 -27.21 -0.95 -4.75
N ASP A 54 -26.93 -2.25 -4.83
CA ASP A 54 -27.93 -3.31 -4.79
C ASP A 54 -28.26 -3.80 -3.37
N ASN A 55 -27.37 -3.52 -2.40
CA ASN A 55 -27.49 -3.93 -1.01
C ASN A 55 -27.16 -2.78 -0.05
N PRO A 56 -28.10 -1.85 0.19
CA PRO A 56 -27.86 -0.65 1.01
C PRO A 56 -27.42 -0.98 2.44
N GLN A 57 -27.79 -2.14 3.01
CA GLN A 57 -27.37 -2.56 4.35
C GLN A 57 -25.83 -2.65 4.46
N LEU A 58 -25.13 -3.01 3.38
CA LEU A 58 -23.67 -3.02 3.37
C LEU A 58 -23.07 -1.61 3.42
N ASN A 59 -23.76 -0.61 2.88
CA ASN A 59 -23.34 0.79 2.96
C ASN A 59 -23.52 1.38 4.37
N HIS A 60 -24.38 0.77 5.18
CA HIS A 60 -24.62 1.15 6.56
C HIS A 60 -23.74 0.38 7.55
N THR A 61 -22.76 -0.39 7.06
CA THR A 61 -21.82 -1.15 7.87
C THR A 61 -20.40 -0.67 7.65
N ILE A 62 -19.73 -0.31 8.74
CA ILE A 62 -18.28 -0.14 8.76
C ILE A 62 -17.67 -1.47 9.19
N PHE A 63 -16.83 -2.02 8.35
CA PHE A 63 -16.08 -3.24 8.65
C PHE A 63 -14.75 -2.91 9.31
N ALA A 64 -14.30 -3.80 10.19
CA ALA A 64 -12.98 -3.72 10.79
C ALA A 64 -12.32 -5.08 10.84
N ASN A 65 -11.01 -5.13 10.58
CA ASN A 65 -10.15 -6.26 10.91
C ASN A 65 -9.13 -5.80 11.95
N TYR A 66 -9.09 -6.50 13.06
CA TYR A 66 -8.13 -6.30 14.14
C TYR A 66 -7.18 -7.49 14.17
N ARG A 67 -5.94 -7.29 13.77
CA ARG A 67 -4.89 -8.30 13.83
C ARG A 67 -4.02 -8.06 15.04
N LEU A 68 -4.13 -8.95 16.04
CA LEU A 68 -3.31 -8.96 17.24
C LEU A 68 -2.08 -9.83 16.97
N VAL A 69 -0.88 -9.28 17.14
CA VAL A 69 0.40 -9.98 16.92
C VAL A 69 1.23 -10.01 18.19
N ASN A 70 1.66 -11.19 18.63
CA ASN A 70 2.62 -11.30 19.73
C ASN A 70 4.03 -10.97 19.22
N ARG A 71 4.53 -9.79 19.57
CA ARG A 71 5.90 -9.33 19.27
C ARG A 71 6.88 -9.60 20.42
N SER A 72 6.39 -10.16 21.53
CA SER A 72 7.25 -10.55 22.65
C SER A 72 8.00 -11.85 22.37
N LEU A 73 8.94 -12.20 23.27
CA LEU A 73 9.63 -13.48 23.25
C LEU A 73 8.96 -14.53 24.16
N MET A 74 7.78 -14.23 24.70
CA MET A 74 7.07 -15.09 25.64
C MET A 74 5.81 -15.67 25.01
N ASP A 75 5.48 -16.89 25.40
CA ASP A 75 4.17 -17.46 25.11
C ASP A 75 3.11 -16.73 25.95
N LEU A 76 2.17 -16.09 25.31
CA LEU A 76 1.00 -15.51 25.97
C LEU A 76 -0.07 -16.59 26.06
N SER A 77 -0.41 -16.99 27.28
CA SER A 77 -1.47 -17.98 27.54
C SER A 77 -2.78 -17.27 27.89
N ASN A 78 -3.92 -17.89 27.55
CA ASN A 78 -5.26 -17.37 27.87
C ASN A 78 -5.52 -15.92 27.41
N VAL A 79 -5.06 -15.58 26.22
CA VAL A 79 -5.29 -14.27 25.63
C VAL A 79 -6.79 -14.08 25.35
N LYS A 80 -7.30 -12.94 25.73
CA LYS A 80 -8.67 -12.50 25.47
C LYS A 80 -8.61 -11.19 24.71
N MET A 81 -9.52 -10.99 23.79
CA MET A 81 -9.65 -9.74 23.06
C MET A 81 -11.05 -9.18 23.29
N GLY A 82 -11.12 -7.99 23.88
CA GLY A 82 -12.37 -7.27 24.14
C GLY A 82 -12.51 -6.05 23.25
N LEU A 83 -13.71 -5.87 22.68
CA LEU A 83 -14.11 -4.62 22.07
C LEU A 83 -14.92 -3.83 23.09
N TRP A 84 -14.33 -2.74 23.55
CA TRP A 84 -15.01 -1.79 24.43
C TRP A 84 -15.83 -0.80 23.61
N SER A 85 -17.02 -0.48 24.08
CA SER A 85 -17.95 0.47 23.46
C SER A 85 -18.58 1.36 24.52
N ASP A 86 -18.68 2.65 24.21
CA ASP A 86 -19.43 3.67 24.93
C ASP A 86 -20.44 4.25 23.94
N PRO A 87 -21.58 3.57 23.74
CA PRO A 87 -22.51 3.87 22.67
C PRO A 87 -23.49 4.95 23.09
N ASP A 88 -23.15 6.20 22.85
CA ASP A 88 -24.08 7.32 22.98
C ASP A 88 -24.91 7.42 21.69
N LEU A 89 -26.06 6.72 21.63
CA LEU A 89 -26.93 6.69 20.46
C LEU A 89 -27.86 7.90 20.46
N GLY A 90 -27.34 9.07 20.09
CA GLY A 90 -28.03 10.33 20.28
C GLY A 90 -27.99 10.75 21.76
N CYS A 91 -29.10 10.70 22.44
CA CYS A 91 -29.18 10.98 23.87
C CYS A 91 -28.83 9.73 24.69
N TYR A 92 -27.66 9.66 25.30
CA TYR A 92 -27.19 8.52 26.09
C TYR A 92 -28.08 8.18 27.32
N LEU A 93 -29.01 9.07 27.72
CA LEU A 93 -29.89 8.85 28.90
C LEU A 93 -31.08 7.95 28.63
N ASP A 94 -31.45 7.72 27.38
CA ASP A 94 -32.56 6.88 26.99
C ASP A 94 -32.14 5.66 26.17
N ASP A 95 -30.85 5.32 26.25
CA ASP A 95 -30.27 4.15 25.60
C ASP A 95 -30.46 2.87 26.42
N ASN A 96 -30.71 1.78 25.69
CA ASN A 96 -30.70 0.41 26.15
C ASN A 96 -29.67 -0.41 25.40
N ILE A 97 -29.13 -1.45 26.05
CA ILE A 97 -28.20 -2.40 25.45
C ILE A 97 -28.86 -3.80 25.39
N GLY A 98 -28.36 -4.61 24.44
CA GLY A 98 -28.75 -6.01 24.29
C GLY A 98 -27.66 -6.84 23.62
N SER A 99 -27.85 -8.15 23.63
CA SER A 99 -26.97 -9.08 22.91
C SER A 99 -27.77 -10.20 22.23
N SER A 100 -27.15 -10.82 21.24
CA SER A 100 -27.66 -12.00 20.54
C SER A 100 -26.46 -12.97 20.36
N PRO A 101 -26.28 -13.88 21.34
CA PRO A 101 -25.14 -14.82 21.31
C PRO A 101 -25.09 -15.70 20.06
N GLU A 102 -26.27 -16.12 19.56
CA GLU A 102 -26.39 -16.92 18.35
C GLU A 102 -25.94 -16.19 17.07
N ARG A 103 -25.90 -14.84 17.12
CA ARG A 103 -25.43 -13.97 16.04
C ARG A 103 -24.06 -13.37 16.30
N ASN A 104 -23.41 -13.71 17.41
CA ASN A 104 -22.16 -13.09 17.87
C ASN A 104 -22.24 -11.54 17.88
N THR A 105 -23.39 -11.00 18.31
CA THR A 105 -23.72 -9.58 18.19
C THR A 105 -24.11 -9.00 19.53
N PHE A 106 -23.72 -7.76 19.78
CA PHE A 106 -24.27 -6.89 20.81
C PHE A 106 -24.71 -5.56 20.19
N PHE A 107 -25.65 -4.89 20.79
CA PHE A 107 -26.28 -3.73 20.18
C PHE A 107 -26.83 -2.73 21.20
N THR A 108 -27.04 -1.50 20.73
CA THR A 108 -27.65 -0.40 21.46
C THR A 108 -28.89 0.08 20.72
N TYR A 109 -29.96 0.34 21.47
CA TYR A 109 -31.23 0.78 20.93
C TYR A 109 -31.91 1.73 21.93
N ASN A 110 -32.77 2.62 21.45
CA ASN A 110 -33.47 3.58 22.29
C ASN A 110 -34.59 2.92 23.12
N VAL A 111 -34.96 3.51 24.25
CA VAL A 111 -36.03 3.00 25.16
C VAL A 111 -37.43 3.12 24.57
N ASP A 112 -37.67 4.11 23.72
CA ASP A 112 -38.94 4.38 23.06
C ASP A 112 -38.72 4.92 21.62
N ASN A 113 -39.78 5.47 21.03
CA ASN A 113 -39.76 5.88 19.63
C ASN A 113 -39.23 7.30 19.39
N THR A 114 -38.70 7.96 20.42
CA THR A 114 -38.17 9.34 20.32
C THR A 114 -36.89 9.49 21.09
N ASP A 115 -35.79 9.58 20.40
CA ASP A 115 -34.48 9.88 20.99
C ASP A 115 -34.44 11.30 21.53
N GLY A 116 -34.06 11.44 22.79
CA GLY A 116 -34.06 12.71 23.50
C GLY A 116 -35.46 13.15 23.95
N GLN A 117 -36.21 12.31 24.59
CA GLN A 117 -37.58 12.44 25.10
C GLN A 117 -38.29 13.81 24.96
N PRO A 118 -39.57 13.88 24.59
CA PRO A 118 -40.32 15.14 24.54
C PRO A 118 -40.29 15.87 25.89
N GLY A 119 -39.50 16.94 26.00
CA GLY A 119 -39.39 17.78 27.19
C GLY A 119 -38.26 17.41 28.16
N ALA A 120 -37.43 16.42 27.91
CA ALA A 120 -36.19 16.20 28.61
C ALA A 120 -35.01 16.66 27.72
N ASP A 121 -34.44 17.79 28.05
CA ASP A 121 -33.20 18.23 27.40
C ASP A 121 -32.09 17.23 27.74
N CYS A 122 -31.53 16.59 26.72
CA CYS A 122 -30.29 15.84 26.88
C CYS A 122 -29.21 16.77 27.40
N PRO A 123 -28.48 16.42 28.47
CA PRO A 123 -27.44 17.26 29.01
C PRO A 123 -26.40 17.67 27.97
N GLY A 124 -26.09 18.93 27.87
CA GLY A 124 -25.00 19.43 27.04
C GLY A 124 -25.33 19.70 25.58
N GLN A 125 -26.60 19.77 25.17
CA GLN A 125 -27.02 20.00 23.77
C GLN A 125 -26.48 18.92 22.81
N VAL A 126 -26.50 17.66 23.21
CA VAL A 126 -26.15 16.51 22.37
C VAL A 126 -27.16 16.44 21.21
N PRO A 127 -26.70 16.29 19.96
CA PRO A 127 -27.59 16.04 18.83
C PRO A 127 -28.38 14.75 19.03
N THR A 128 -29.70 14.77 18.83
CA THR A 128 -30.57 13.60 18.91
C THR A 128 -31.07 13.19 17.54
N PHE A 129 -31.47 11.93 17.39
CA PHE A 129 -32.07 11.41 16.16
C PHE A 129 -33.55 11.81 16.03
N GLY A 130 -34.19 12.22 17.13
CA GLY A 130 -35.63 12.52 17.18
C GLY A 130 -36.50 11.27 17.00
N ASP A 131 -37.57 11.39 16.23
CA ASP A 131 -38.50 10.28 15.99
C ASP A 131 -37.83 9.12 15.22
N ASN A 132 -38.25 7.89 15.54
CA ASN A 132 -37.72 6.67 14.94
C ASN A 132 -36.19 6.52 15.11
N PRO A 133 -35.68 6.39 16.36
CA PRO A 133 -34.23 6.27 16.62
C PRO A 133 -33.63 5.00 16.00
N PRO A 134 -32.37 5.05 15.56
CA PRO A 134 -31.70 3.89 14.96
C PRO A 134 -31.35 2.82 15.99
N VAL A 135 -30.87 1.67 15.50
CA VAL A 135 -30.12 0.67 16.25
C VAL A 135 -28.68 0.62 15.73
N GLN A 136 -27.73 0.50 16.63
CA GLN A 136 -26.33 0.27 16.31
C GLN A 136 -25.90 -1.09 16.83
N ALA A 137 -25.40 -1.95 15.95
CA ALA A 137 -24.92 -3.28 16.28
C ALA A 137 -23.40 -3.43 16.05
N VAL A 138 -22.80 -4.29 16.88
CA VAL A 138 -21.40 -4.73 16.73
C VAL A 138 -21.42 -6.26 16.62
N THR A 139 -21.01 -6.78 15.47
CA THR A 139 -21.06 -8.21 15.14
C THR A 139 -19.67 -8.77 14.93
N PHE A 140 -19.29 -9.83 15.64
CA PHE A 140 -18.07 -10.58 15.40
C PHE A 140 -18.32 -11.58 14.26
N LEU A 141 -17.66 -11.38 13.13
CA LEU A 141 -17.95 -12.11 11.89
C LEU A 141 -17.21 -13.45 11.78
N ASN A 142 -15.99 -13.53 12.29
CA ASN A 142 -15.12 -14.71 12.15
C ASN A 142 -14.74 -15.38 13.50
N ALA A 143 -15.28 -14.89 14.60
CA ALA A 143 -15.01 -15.42 15.94
C ALA A 143 -16.28 -15.39 16.81
N PRO A 144 -16.39 -16.25 17.83
CA PRO A 144 -17.52 -16.19 18.75
C PRO A 144 -17.44 -14.95 19.65
N LEU A 145 -18.61 -14.42 20.00
CA LEU A 145 -18.78 -13.52 21.13
C LEU A 145 -18.90 -14.39 22.39
N ASP A 146 -17.79 -14.67 23.08
CA ASP A 146 -17.76 -15.58 24.23
C ASP A 146 -18.39 -14.96 25.49
N TYR A 147 -18.15 -13.65 25.69
CA TYR A 147 -18.73 -12.89 26.81
C TYR A 147 -19.22 -11.54 26.34
N TYR A 148 -20.32 -11.09 26.95
CA TYR A 148 -20.81 -9.72 26.82
C TYR A 148 -21.17 -9.18 28.19
N MET A 149 -20.48 -8.09 28.58
CA MET A 149 -20.59 -7.43 29.88
C MET A 149 -20.85 -5.95 29.73
N TYR A 150 -21.39 -5.34 30.79
CA TYR A 150 -21.49 -3.91 30.89
C TYR A 150 -21.06 -3.41 32.26
N TYR A 151 -20.86 -2.11 32.36
CA TYR A 151 -20.65 -1.40 33.61
C TYR A 151 -21.17 0.04 33.51
N LEU A 152 -21.30 0.69 34.67
CA LEU A 152 -21.88 2.01 34.82
C LEU A 152 -20.85 3.00 35.35
N ASN A 153 -21.10 4.30 35.18
CA ASN A 153 -20.37 5.31 35.91
C ASN A 153 -20.59 5.20 37.42
N ALA A 154 -19.57 5.54 38.20
CA ALA A 154 -19.69 5.56 39.65
C ALA A 154 -20.69 6.64 40.07
N ALA A 155 -21.71 6.25 40.86
CA ALA A 155 -22.69 7.12 41.47
C ALA A 155 -23.16 6.53 42.81
N ASP A 156 -23.74 7.36 43.68
CA ASP A 156 -24.10 6.97 45.05
C ASP A 156 -25.08 5.78 45.14
N ASN A 157 -25.86 5.54 44.10
CA ASN A 157 -26.84 4.46 44.02
C ASN A 157 -26.37 3.28 43.15
N VAL A 158 -25.16 3.28 42.63
CA VAL A 158 -24.61 2.20 41.82
C VAL A 158 -23.70 1.31 42.69
N PRO A 159 -23.94 -0.01 42.75
CA PRO A 159 -23.02 -0.93 43.44
C PRO A 159 -21.60 -0.81 42.90
N LEU A 160 -20.59 -0.75 43.79
CA LEU A 160 -19.18 -0.59 43.37
C LEU A 160 -18.74 -1.68 42.38
N GLY A 161 -19.26 -2.91 42.51
CA GLY A 161 -18.94 -4.02 41.61
C GLY A 161 -19.40 -3.78 40.16
N MET A 162 -20.37 -2.89 39.93
CA MET A 162 -20.89 -2.54 38.60
C MET A 162 -20.26 -1.28 38.00
N THR A 163 -19.24 -0.72 38.65
CA THR A 163 -18.62 0.54 38.16
C THR A 163 -17.35 0.29 37.34
N ASN A 164 -16.73 1.37 36.87
CA ASN A 164 -15.51 1.36 36.08
C ASN A 164 -14.39 0.51 36.72
N PRO A 165 -13.70 -0.35 35.96
CA PRO A 165 -12.53 -1.06 36.44
C PRO A 165 -11.36 -0.10 36.68
N ASP A 166 -10.56 -0.32 37.75
CA ASP A 166 -9.42 0.52 38.13
C ASP A 166 -8.07 -0.22 38.03
N ASN A 167 -8.06 -1.51 37.79
CA ASN A 167 -6.81 -2.27 37.71
C ASN A 167 -6.92 -3.49 36.78
N ALA A 168 -5.79 -4.08 36.43
CA ALA A 168 -5.70 -5.16 35.45
C ALA A 168 -6.58 -6.39 35.80
N LEU A 169 -6.74 -6.73 37.09
CA LEU A 169 -7.59 -7.83 37.52
C LEU A 169 -9.07 -7.52 37.27
N GLU A 170 -9.51 -6.31 37.53
CA GLU A 170 -10.89 -5.87 37.30
C GLU A 170 -11.22 -5.83 35.80
N PHE A 171 -10.28 -5.41 34.94
CA PHE A 171 -10.40 -5.54 33.49
C PHE A 171 -10.50 -7.02 33.06
N ASP A 172 -9.67 -7.92 33.62
CA ASP A 172 -9.74 -9.35 33.33
C ASP A 172 -11.08 -9.98 33.78
N HIS A 173 -11.65 -9.51 34.88
CA HIS A 173 -12.97 -9.92 35.32
C HIS A 173 -14.03 -9.60 34.25
N LEU A 174 -14.07 -8.36 33.76
CA LEU A 174 -15.02 -7.95 32.71
C LEU A 174 -14.84 -8.77 31.41
N LEU A 175 -13.59 -9.01 31.01
CA LEU A 175 -13.27 -9.86 29.84
C LEU A 175 -13.58 -11.36 30.08
N SER A 176 -13.97 -11.74 31.29
CA SER A 176 -14.28 -13.12 31.69
C SER A 176 -15.74 -13.32 32.10
N GLY A 177 -16.64 -12.40 31.74
CA GLY A 177 -18.05 -12.51 32.09
C GLY A 177 -18.31 -12.31 33.60
N ARG A 178 -17.52 -11.46 34.26
CA ARG A 178 -17.62 -11.12 35.67
C ARG A 178 -17.68 -9.61 35.87
N PHE A 179 -18.35 -9.19 36.90
CA PHE A 179 -18.32 -7.81 37.33
C PHE A 179 -16.97 -7.43 37.96
N ARG A 180 -16.72 -6.15 38.13
CA ARG A 180 -15.49 -5.58 38.67
C ARG A 180 -14.97 -6.30 39.92
N ASP A 181 -15.85 -6.63 40.87
CA ASP A 181 -15.53 -7.30 42.14
C ASP A 181 -15.32 -8.82 42.04
N GLY A 182 -15.40 -9.37 40.81
CA GLY A 182 -15.28 -10.80 40.53
C GLY A 182 -16.57 -11.58 40.64
N SER A 183 -17.71 -10.95 40.99
CA SER A 183 -19.01 -11.58 40.96
C SER A 183 -19.39 -12.06 39.57
N PRO A 184 -19.93 -13.27 39.39
CA PRO A 184 -20.37 -13.75 38.08
C PRO A 184 -21.58 -12.95 37.57
N LEU A 185 -21.66 -12.80 36.24
CA LEU A 185 -22.90 -12.39 35.61
C LEU A 185 -23.96 -13.48 35.81
N THR A 186 -25.17 -13.11 36.21
CA THR A 186 -26.27 -14.04 36.44
C THR A 186 -27.55 -13.65 35.69
N LEU A 187 -28.36 -14.64 35.35
CA LEU A 187 -29.64 -14.44 34.67
C LEU A 187 -30.65 -13.70 35.56
N GLY A 188 -31.35 -12.71 34.98
CA GLY A 188 -32.43 -11.94 35.59
C GLY A 188 -31.98 -10.61 36.18
N GLY A 189 -32.93 -9.69 36.36
CA GLY A 189 -32.66 -8.34 36.83
C GLY A 189 -31.61 -7.61 35.98
N ASP A 190 -30.71 -6.88 36.67
CA ASP A 190 -29.58 -6.18 36.06
C ASP A 190 -28.35 -7.07 35.81
N GLY A 191 -28.45 -8.37 36.09
CA GLY A 191 -27.35 -9.34 35.93
C GLY A 191 -26.39 -9.41 37.12
N TYR A 192 -26.48 -8.47 38.08
CA TYR A 192 -25.60 -8.40 39.25
C TYR A 192 -26.27 -9.01 40.47
N GLY A 193 -25.80 -10.17 40.94
CA GLY A 193 -26.34 -10.79 42.14
C GLY A 193 -25.75 -12.15 42.45
N GLU A 194 -25.64 -12.48 43.74
CA GLU A 194 -24.99 -13.70 44.24
C GLU A 194 -25.81 -14.99 44.03
N ASN A 195 -27.09 -14.91 43.75
CA ASN A 195 -28.01 -16.05 43.81
C ASN A 195 -28.60 -16.48 42.46
N GLY A 196 -28.18 -15.87 41.36
CA GLY A 196 -28.65 -16.19 40.01
C GLY A 196 -27.93 -17.36 39.37
N GLN A 197 -28.48 -17.89 38.28
CA GLN A 197 -27.79 -18.84 37.42
C GLN A 197 -26.70 -18.09 36.60
N PRO A 198 -25.42 -18.49 36.66
CA PRO A 198 -24.37 -17.85 35.87
C PRO A 198 -24.69 -17.90 34.37
N THR A 199 -24.34 -16.80 33.66
CA THR A 199 -24.42 -16.69 32.22
C THR A 199 -23.20 -15.97 31.68
N SER A 200 -23.03 -15.98 30.36
CA SER A 200 -21.89 -15.33 29.67
C SER A 200 -22.28 -14.02 28.98
N HIS A 201 -23.58 -13.76 28.80
CA HIS A 201 -24.05 -12.59 28.06
C HIS A 201 -25.12 -11.89 28.87
N VAL A 202 -25.00 -10.59 29.03
CA VAL A 202 -26.02 -9.76 29.61
C VAL A 202 -27.11 -9.43 28.57
N PHE A 203 -28.38 -9.47 29.00
CA PHE A 203 -29.55 -9.17 28.17
C PHE A 203 -29.56 -9.88 26.80
N PRO A 204 -29.44 -11.23 26.76
CA PRO A 204 -29.45 -12.00 25.51
C PRO A 204 -30.83 -12.19 24.91
N GLY A 205 -31.88 -11.70 25.59
CA GLY A 205 -33.24 -11.83 25.14
C GLY A 205 -33.65 -10.77 24.14
N ASP A 206 -34.47 -11.17 23.17
CA ASP A 206 -35.05 -10.23 22.20
C ASP A 206 -35.94 -9.18 22.94
N PRO A 207 -35.61 -7.87 22.82
CA PRO A 207 -36.44 -6.81 23.44
C PRO A 207 -37.89 -6.76 22.96
N VAL A 208 -38.20 -7.36 21.82
CA VAL A 208 -39.56 -7.48 21.29
C VAL A 208 -40.38 -8.49 22.09
N ASP A 209 -39.72 -9.57 22.59
CA ASP A 209 -40.39 -10.58 23.43
C ASP A 209 -40.42 -10.13 24.90
N PRO A 210 -41.59 -9.86 25.47
CA PRO A 210 -41.69 -9.42 26.86
C PRO A 210 -41.34 -10.50 27.90
N LEU A 211 -41.13 -11.75 27.48
CA LEU A 211 -40.74 -12.86 28.35
C LEU A 211 -39.24 -13.18 28.28
N ALA A 212 -38.54 -12.63 27.30
CA ALA A 212 -37.11 -12.81 27.16
C ALA A 212 -36.32 -11.82 28.05
N TRP A 213 -35.24 -12.26 28.65
CA TRP A 213 -34.44 -11.41 29.54
C TRP A 213 -33.74 -10.26 28.79
N SER A 214 -34.29 -9.08 28.93
CA SER A 214 -33.81 -7.82 28.34
C SER A 214 -33.99 -6.67 29.35
N ILE A 215 -33.33 -5.53 29.11
CA ILE A 215 -33.53 -4.31 29.91
C ILE A 215 -35.03 -3.96 29.97
N ARG A 216 -35.72 -4.09 28.84
CA ARG A 216 -37.13 -3.76 28.70
C ARG A 216 -38.03 -4.71 29.48
N SER A 217 -37.81 -6.02 29.43
CA SER A 217 -38.65 -7.00 30.16
C SER A 217 -38.45 -6.94 31.67
N GLU A 218 -37.29 -6.52 32.13
CA GLU A 218 -36.93 -6.33 33.54
C GLU A 218 -37.31 -4.93 34.06
N ASP A 219 -37.89 -4.07 33.23
CA ASP A 219 -38.28 -2.69 33.57
C ASP A 219 -37.11 -1.89 34.20
N LEU A 220 -35.89 -2.09 33.67
CA LEU A 220 -34.71 -1.40 34.15
C LEU A 220 -34.65 0.00 33.54
N PRO A 221 -34.13 0.99 34.27
CA PRO A 221 -33.97 2.34 33.72
C PRO A 221 -33.00 2.34 32.57
N PRO A 222 -33.29 3.07 31.46
CA PRO A 222 -32.30 3.31 30.40
C PRO A 222 -31.15 4.17 30.90
N GLY A 223 -30.10 4.38 30.09
CA GLY A 223 -29.04 5.33 30.38
C GLY A 223 -27.66 4.86 29.99
N ASP A 224 -26.71 5.70 30.31
CA ASP A 224 -25.29 5.58 29.99
C ASP A 224 -24.66 4.26 30.49
N ARG A 225 -24.38 3.34 29.57
CA ARG A 225 -23.78 2.04 29.84
C ARG A 225 -22.59 1.79 28.89
N ARG A 226 -21.44 1.59 29.52
CA ARG A 226 -20.30 1.07 28.78
C ARG A 226 -20.38 -0.44 28.70
N ASN A 227 -19.97 -0.99 27.58
CA ASN A 227 -20.05 -2.43 27.37
C ASN A 227 -18.79 -3.00 26.72
N ILE A 228 -18.61 -4.32 26.89
CA ILE A 228 -17.45 -5.05 26.36
C ILE A 228 -17.93 -6.38 25.77
N GLY A 229 -17.73 -6.54 24.47
CA GLY A 229 -17.83 -7.84 23.81
C GLY A 229 -16.46 -8.52 23.76
N THR A 230 -16.35 -9.76 24.24
CA THR A 230 -15.07 -10.48 24.36
C THR A 230 -15.07 -11.77 23.55
N THR A 231 -13.97 -12.04 22.83
CA THR A 231 -13.62 -13.34 22.26
C THR A 231 -12.39 -13.94 22.93
N LEU A 232 -12.38 -15.28 23.09
CA LEU A 232 -11.26 -16.01 23.65
C LEU A 232 -10.26 -16.38 22.55
N VAL A 233 -9.10 -15.75 22.56
CA VAL A 233 -8.04 -16.02 21.59
C VAL A 233 -7.27 -17.31 21.92
N GLY A 234 -7.11 -17.58 23.23
CA GLY A 234 -6.33 -18.71 23.72
C GLY A 234 -4.82 -18.44 23.75
N PRO A 235 -3.97 -19.45 23.52
CA PRO A 235 -2.51 -19.26 23.53
C PRO A 235 -2.04 -18.55 22.26
N LEU A 236 -1.17 -17.54 22.44
CA LEU A 236 -0.55 -16.78 21.35
C LEU A 236 0.98 -16.81 21.51
N PRO A 237 1.69 -17.78 20.91
CA PRO A 237 3.14 -17.87 20.99
C PRO A 237 3.85 -16.71 20.28
N PRO A 238 5.18 -16.53 20.51
CA PRO A 238 5.96 -15.48 19.84
C PRO A 238 5.81 -15.51 18.32
N GLY A 239 5.51 -14.36 17.71
CA GLY A 239 5.31 -14.21 16.28
C GLY A 239 3.93 -14.67 15.76
N ALA A 240 3.12 -15.33 16.56
CA ALA A 240 1.75 -15.71 16.17
C ALA A 240 0.82 -14.49 16.13
N SER A 241 -0.24 -14.59 15.34
CA SER A 241 -1.29 -13.57 15.25
C SER A 241 -2.68 -14.19 15.34
N PHE A 242 -3.63 -13.38 15.78
CA PHE A 242 -5.06 -13.65 15.78
C PHE A 242 -5.77 -12.50 15.07
N GLU A 243 -6.77 -12.80 14.27
CA GLU A 243 -7.56 -11.80 13.55
C GLU A 243 -9.02 -11.86 13.97
N LEU A 244 -9.57 -10.69 14.28
CA LEU A 244 -10.99 -10.51 14.58
C LEU A 244 -11.61 -9.58 13.55
N GLU A 245 -12.58 -10.08 12.81
CA GLU A 245 -13.37 -9.31 11.86
C GLU A 245 -14.69 -8.90 12.47
N VAL A 246 -15.04 -7.62 12.32
CA VAL A 246 -16.17 -6.99 12.98
C VAL A 246 -16.96 -6.15 11.98
N GLY A 247 -18.29 -6.26 12.05
CA GLY A 247 -19.21 -5.34 11.40
C GLY A 247 -19.82 -4.37 12.42
N TYR A 248 -19.68 -3.07 12.19
CA TYR A 248 -20.38 -2.00 12.92
C TYR A 248 -21.55 -1.55 12.05
N THR A 249 -22.76 -2.05 12.37
CA THR A 249 -23.95 -1.84 11.53
C THR A 249 -24.87 -0.80 12.14
N TYR A 250 -25.19 0.23 11.38
CA TYR A 250 -26.23 1.19 11.68
C TYR A 250 -27.50 0.79 10.94
N LEU A 251 -28.64 0.78 11.64
CA LEU A 251 -29.93 0.47 11.03
C LEU A 251 -31.02 1.44 11.49
N ARG A 252 -31.80 1.94 10.54
CA ARG A 252 -32.98 2.78 10.75
C ARG A 252 -33.92 2.58 9.57
N GLU A 253 -34.97 1.81 9.78
CA GLU A 253 -35.98 1.53 8.75
C GLU A 253 -37.04 2.62 8.68
N GLU A 254 -37.38 3.08 7.49
CA GLU A 254 -38.41 4.08 7.30
C GLU A 254 -39.78 3.52 7.69
N GLY A 255 -40.46 4.20 8.61
CA GLY A 255 -41.79 3.81 9.10
C GLY A 255 -41.81 2.70 10.15
N ALA A 256 -40.65 2.18 10.56
CA ALA A 256 -40.56 1.31 11.73
C ALA A 256 -40.68 2.11 13.03
N ASP A 257 -40.96 1.43 14.14
CA ASP A 257 -40.74 1.94 15.49
C ASP A 257 -39.39 1.41 16.03
N PHE A 258 -38.96 1.85 17.21
CA PHE A 258 -37.69 1.45 17.81
C PHE A 258 -37.50 -0.07 17.96
N LEU A 259 -38.60 -0.84 18.22
CA LEU A 259 -38.57 -2.31 18.27
C LEU A 259 -38.58 -2.92 16.87
N GLY A 260 -39.24 -2.29 15.91
CA GLY A 260 -39.15 -2.66 14.50
C GLY A 260 -37.73 -2.54 13.96
N ASN A 261 -36.99 -1.50 14.38
CA ASN A 261 -35.58 -1.35 14.06
C ASN A 261 -34.71 -2.45 14.69
N VAL A 262 -35.02 -2.92 15.92
CA VAL A 262 -34.33 -4.07 16.52
C VAL A 262 -34.61 -5.35 15.72
N SER A 263 -35.85 -5.60 15.31
CA SER A 263 -36.17 -6.76 14.47
C SER A 263 -35.45 -6.73 13.13
N ALA A 264 -35.43 -5.59 12.47
CA ALA A 264 -34.75 -5.40 11.21
C ALA A 264 -33.20 -5.52 11.37
N MET A 265 -32.66 -5.11 12.51
CA MET A 265 -31.22 -5.30 12.83
C MET A 265 -30.88 -6.79 12.91
N TYR A 266 -31.67 -7.64 13.50
CA TYR A 266 -31.42 -9.09 13.51
C TYR A 266 -31.40 -9.68 12.10
N GLU A 267 -32.32 -9.28 11.23
CA GLU A 267 -32.33 -9.70 9.83
C GLU A 267 -31.10 -9.22 9.08
N ALA A 268 -30.69 -7.96 9.27
CA ALA A 268 -29.52 -7.38 8.65
C ALA A 268 -28.23 -8.07 9.08
N VAL A 269 -28.09 -8.41 10.37
CA VAL A 269 -26.93 -9.12 10.91
C VAL A 269 -26.86 -10.57 10.41
N ASP A 270 -27.99 -11.28 10.35
CA ASP A 270 -28.06 -12.64 9.79
C ASP A 270 -27.62 -12.65 8.31
N GLN A 271 -28.07 -11.65 7.55
CA GLN A 271 -27.67 -11.48 6.17
C GLN A 271 -26.18 -11.10 6.04
N LEU A 272 -25.68 -10.18 6.87
CA LEU A 272 -24.28 -9.78 6.90
C LEU A 272 -23.37 -11.00 7.15
N GLN A 273 -23.72 -11.85 8.13
CA GLN A 273 -22.98 -13.07 8.42
C GLN A 273 -23.02 -14.07 7.25
N SER A 274 -24.16 -14.18 6.57
CA SER A 274 -24.27 -15.02 5.37
C SER A 274 -23.33 -14.54 4.25
N TRP A 275 -23.30 -13.24 4.01
CA TRP A 275 -22.42 -12.63 3.01
C TRP A 275 -20.95 -12.77 3.38
N HIS A 276 -20.60 -12.53 4.64
CA HIS A 276 -19.25 -12.74 5.12
C HIS A 276 -18.76 -14.18 4.87
N ASN A 277 -19.59 -15.18 5.15
CA ASN A 277 -19.27 -16.60 4.97
C ASN A 277 -19.04 -16.98 3.49
N THR A 278 -19.56 -16.21 2.55
CA THR A 278 -19.35 -16.39 1.09
C THR A 278 -18.26 -15.47 0.52
N GLY A 279 -17.54 -14.71 1.37
CA GLY A 279 -16.56 -13.72 0.92
C GLY A 279 -17.18 -12.55 0.16
N TYR A 280 -18.47 -12.28 0.37
CA TYR A 280 -19.28 -11.25 -0.32
C TYR A 280 -19.41 -11.49 -1.84
N GLU A 281 -19.23 -12.73 -2.30
CA GLU A 281 -19.33 -13.11 -3.71
C GLU A 281 -20.71 -12.75 -4.28
N GLY A 282 -20.72 -11.94 -5.35
CA GLY A 282 -21.93 -11.52 -6.06
C GLY A 282 -22.90 -10.63 -5.27
N VAL A 283 -22.53 -10.21 -4.05
CA VAL A 283 -23.43 -9.45 -3.14
C VAL A 283 -23.34 -7.96 -3.37
N CYS A 284 -22.16 -7.48 -3.66
CA CYS A 284 -21.89 -6.09 -3.94
C CYS A 284 -21.26 -6.00 -5.32
N ASN A 285 -22.07 -5.64 -6.30
CA ASN A 285 -21.54 -5.21 -7.56
C ASN A 285 -21.52 -3.68 -7.57
N PRO A 286 -20.42 -3.04 -7.14
CA PRO A 286 -20.32 -1.58 -7.12
C PRO A 286 -20.35 -0.98 -8.53
N PHE A 287 -20.41 -1.86 -9.53
CA PHE A 287 -20.25 -1.50 -10.92
C PHE A 287 -21.58 -1.75 -11.63
N SER A 288 -22.28 -0.68 -12.02
CA SER A 288 -23.14 -0.74 -13.18
C SER A 288 -22.26 -1.32 -14.30
N ALA A 289 -22.61 -2.53 -14.76
CA ALA A 289 -21.75 -3.33 -15.60
C ALA A 289 -21.25 -2.50 -16.80
N CYS A 290 -20.04 -1.96 -16.66
CA CYS A 290 -19.34 -1.46 -17.82
C CYS A 290 -19.02 -2.68 -18.67
N GLU A 291 -19.71 -2.80 -19.83
CA GLU A 291 -19.56 -3.95 -20.71
C GLU A 291 -18.46 -3.76 -21.76
N THR A 292 -18.18 -2.51 -22.12
CA THR A 292 -17.24 -2.20 -23.21
C THR A 292 -16.47 -0.91 -22.93
N ASP A 293 -15.18 -0.90 -23.28
CA ASP A 293 -14.27 0.27 -23.16
C ASP A 293 -14.23 0.86 -21.74
N CYS A 294 -14.18 -0.02 -20.73
CA CYS A 294 -14.15 0.34 -19.33
C CYS A 294 -12.82 0.96 -18.92
N VAL A 295 -12.88 2.00 -18.08
CA VAL A 295 -11.69 2.51 -17.41
C VAL A 295 -11.35 1.60 -16.24
N TRP A 296 -10.12 1.13 -16.19
CA TRP A 296 -9.53 0.41 -15.07
C TRP A 296 -8.50 1.32 -14.42
N PRO A 297 -8.69 1.76 -13.18
CA PRO A 297 -7.81 2.72 -12.53
C PRO A 297 -6.35 2.26 -12.50
N GLY A 298 -5.48 2.99 -13.23
CA GLY A 298 -4.07 2.63 -13.38
C GLY A 298 -3.70 2.01 -14.75
N ASP A 299 -4.65 1.45 -15.49
CA ASP A 299 -4.46 0.96 -16.88
C ASP A 299 -4.70 2.10 -17.87
N ALA A 300 -3.78 3.05 -17.91
CA ALA A 300 -3.93 4.29 -18.66
C ALA A 300 -3.79 4.10 -20.18
N ASN A 301 -3.09 3.07 -20.61
CA ASN A 301 -2.95 2.68 -22.01
C ASN A 301 -4.01 1.67 -22.47
N ALA A 302 -4.86 1.19 -21.55
CA ALA A 302 -5.91 0.21 -21.78
C ALA A 302 -5.41 -1.15 -22.34
N ASP A 303 -4.19 -1.57 -22.01
CA ASP A 303 -3.61 -2.85 -22.44
C ASP A 303 -4.01 -4.03 -21.53
N GLY A 304 -4.63 -3.73 -20.39
CA GLY A 304 -5.10 -4.71 -19.42
C GLY A 304 -4.14 -4.95 -18.26
N ILE A 305 -3.12 -4.13 -18.11
CA ILE A 305 -2.12 -4.24 -17.04
C ILE A 305 -1.77 -2.86 -16.50
N ALA A 306 -1.98 -2.60 -15.22
CA ALA A 306 -1.44 -1.41 -14.59
C ALA A 306 0.07 -1.56 -14.34
N ASN A 307 0.91 -0.86 -15.09
CA ASN A 307 2.36 -1.03 -15.04
C ASN A 307 3.16 0.25 -15.36
N TYR A 308 4.48 0.12 -15.52
CA TYR A 308 5.39 1.24 -15.79
C TYR A 308 5.16 1.95 -17.13
N GLN A 309 4.49 1.32 -18.09
CA GLN A 309 4.19 1.91 -19.39
C GLN A 309 3.08 2.96 -19.30
N ASP A 310 2.12 2.78 -18.38
CA ASP A 310 1.02 3.70 -18.12
C ASP A 310 1.49 5.10 -17.72
N ILE A 311 2.68 5.19 -17.09
CA ILE A 311 3.29 6.48 -16.71
C ILE A 311 3.41 7.43 -17.92
N LEU A 312 3.79 6.90 -19.07
CA LEU A 312 3.96 7.71 -20.27
C LEU A 312 2.61 8.22 -20.81
N TYR A 313 1.56 7.40 -20.73
CA TYR A 313 0.21 7.74 -21.17
C TYR A 313 -0.43 8.79 -20.26
N ILE A 314 -0.33 8.64 -18.95
CA ILE A 314 -0.76 9.68 -17.99
C ILE A 314 0.03 10.98 -18.25
N GLY A 315 1.35 10.89 -18.37
CA GLY A 315 2.22 12.05 -18.64
C GLY A 315 1.87 12.78 -19.91
N MET A 316 1.57 12.06 -20.99
CA MET A 316 1.18 12.61 -22.28
C MET A 316 -0.10 13.46 -22.22
N GLN A 317 -1.04 13.06 -21.36
CA GLN A 317 -2.34 13.72 -21.22
C GLN A 317 -2.39 14.70 -20.03
N LEU A 318 -1.26 14.94 -19.37
CA LEU A 318 -1.20 15.79 -18.17
C LEU A 318 -1.77 17.19 -18.44
N GLY A 319 -2.72 17.61 -17.60
CA GLY A 319 -3.43 18.89 -17.71
C GLY A 319 -4.65 18.86 -18.65
N GLN A 320 -4.96 17.73 -19.29
CA GLN A 320 -6.20 17.55 -20.01
C GLN A 320 -7.38 17.38 -19.07
N ASN A 321 -8.58 17.76 -19.54
CA ASN A 321 -9.82 17.64 -18.78
C ASN A 321 -10.92 17.07 -19.68
N GLY A 322 -11.81 16.30 -19.05
CA GLY A 322 -12.97 15.70 -19.67
C GLY A 322 -14.09 15.44 -18.66
N PRO A 323 -15.14 14.72 -19.06
CA PRO A 323 -16.17 14.27 -18.12
C PRO A 323 -15.54 13.43 -16.98
N SER A 324 -15.90 13.78 -15.73
CA SER A 324 -15.57 12.93 -14.57
C SER A 324 -16.43 11.67 -14.60
N ARG A 325 -15.90 10.58 -14.06
CA ARG A 325 -16.68 9.38 -13.75
C ARG A 325 -17.02 9.33 -12.26
N GLU A 326 -18.06 8.61 -11.88
CA GLU A 326 -18.25 8.25 -10.48
C GLU A 326 -17.09 7.34 -10.07
N GLY A 327 -16.27 7.85 -9.15
CA GLY A 327 -14.91 7.40 -9.15
C GLY A 327 -14.43 6.71 -7.91
N PHE A 328 -14.20 5.42 -8.06
CA PHE A 328 -13.29 4.72 -7.18
C PHE A 328 -11.95 4.53 -7.87
N ILE A 329 -10.89 4.44 -7.05
CA ILE A 329 -9.50 4.32 -7.52
C ILE A 329 -8.98 2.88 -7.45
N ASN A 330 -9.83 1.93 -7.05
CA ASN A 330 -9.48 0.51 -6.97
C ASN A 330 -9.61 -0.19 -8.33
N TRP A 331 -8.94 -1.33 -8.46
CA TRP A 331 -8.89 -2.13 -9.69
C TRP A 331 -10.22 -2.78 -10.02
N ALA A 332 -11.00 -2.12 -10.87
CA ALA A 332 -12.30 -2.60 -11.32
C ALA A 332 -12.75 -1.85 -12.60
N PRO A 333 -13.70 -2.41 -13.38
CA PRO A 333 -14.19 -1.78 -14.60
C PRO A 333 -15.18 -0.65 -14.29
N TYR A 334 -14.85 0.57 -14.68
CA TYR A 334 -15.74 1.72 -14.54
C TYR A 334 -16.24 2.23 -15.87
N ASP A 335 -17.51 2.55 -15.94
CA ASP A 335 -18.08 3.28 -17.07
C ASP A 335 -17.60 4.73 -17.03
N ALA A 336 -17.24 5.27 -18.17
CA ALA A 336 -16.79 6.64 -18.32
C ALA A 336 -17.16 7.17 -19.72
N GLU A 337 -17.62 8.40 -19.78
CA GLU A 337 -17.85 9.07 -21.05
C GLU A 337 -16.52 9.23 -21.82
N SER A 338 -16.57 9.05 -23.14
CA SER A 338 -15.38 9.22 -23.98
C SER A 338 -14.93 10.68 -24.02
N TRP A 339 -13.63 10.89 -23.86
CA TRP A 339 -12.99 12.19 -24.02
C TRP A 339 -12.69 12.48 -25.50
N ALA A 340 -12.42 13.74 -25.83
CA ALA A 340 -12.03 14.11 -27.18
C ALA A 340 -10.62 13.62 -27.51
N GLY A 341 -10.43 13.07 -28.72
CA GLY A 341 -9.14 12.58 -29.19
C GLY A 341 -8.95 11.07 -29.06
N ALA A 342 -7.74 10.62 -29.35
CA ALA A 342 -7.30 9.24 -29.16
C ALA A 342 -5.83 9.24 -28.76
N GLN A 343 -5.42 8.24 -28.01
CA GLN A 343 -4.05 7.97 -27.65
C GLN A 343 -3.29 7.29 -28.81
N PRO A 344 -1.95 7.21 -28.80
CA PRO A 344 -1.17 6.63 -29.90
C PRO A 344 -1.54 5.19 -30.24
N ASN A 345 -1.94 4.40 -29.25
CA ASN A 345 -2.42 3.02 -29.43
C ASN A 345 -3.89 2.91 -29.83
N GLY A 346 -4.60 4.04 -30.00
CA GLY A 346 -6.00 4.11 -30.37
C GLY A 346 -6.99 4.08 -29.22
N SER A 347 -6.55 3.89 -27.97
CA SER A 347 -7.42 3.97 -26.79
C SER A 347 -7.92 5.40 -26.55
N ASN A 348 -8.99 5.55 -25.78
CA ASN A 348 -9.55 6.86 -25.47
C ASN A 348 -8.80 7.52 -24.30
N PRO A 349 -8.53 8.85 -24.35
CA PRO A 349 -7.84 9.56 -23.26
C PRO A 349 -8.51 9.45 -21.89
N LYS A 350 -9.79 9.09 -21.78
CA LYS A 350 -10.49 8.85 -20.50
C LYS A 350 -9.77 7.87 -19.58
N HIS A 351 -8.99 6.92 -20.15
CA HIS A 351 -8.23 5.93 -19.39
C HIS A 351 -7.08 6.53 -18.57
N THR A 352 -6.61 7.74 -18.94
CA THR A 352 -5.53 8.43 -18.23
C THR A 352 -6.00 9.21 -17.01
N ASP A 353 -7.31 9.49 -16.90
CA ASP A 353 -7.96 9.98 -15.69
C ASP A 353 -8.21 8.79 -14.73
N THR A 354 -7.14 8.33 -14.13
CA THR A 354 -7.14 7.09 -13.36
C THR A 354 -7.84 7.23 -12.01
N ASP A 355 -7.89 8.44 -11.44
CA ASP A 355 -8.64 8.74 -10.21
C ASP A 355 -10.11 9.14 -10.49
N GLY A 356 -10.50 9.39 -11.74
CA GLY A 356 -11.87 9.65 -12.18
C GLY A 356 -12.40 11.05 -11.90
N ASN A 357 -11.55 11.98 -11.52
CA ASN A 357 -11.97 13.33 -11.12
C ASN A 357 -12.29 14.27 -12.31
N GLY A 358 -12.08 13.81 -13.54
CA GLY A 358 -12.31 14.56 -14.78
C GLY A 358 -11.12 15.40 -15.23
N GLY A 359 -9.93 15.17 -14.67
CA GLY A 359 -8.72 15.88 -15.08
C GLY A 359 -7.45 15.08 -14.84
N VAL A 360 -6.57 15.01 -15.83
CA VAL A 360 -5.29 14.32 -15.70
C VAL A 360 -4.31 15.18 -14.91
N THR A 361 -3.96 14.74 -13.72
CA THR A 361 -3.16 15.44 -12.71
C THR A 361 -2.08 14.53 -12.13
N PRO A 362 -1.16 15.01 -11.29
CA PRO A 362 -0.23 14.15 -10.57
C PRO A 362 -0.88 13.07 -9.68
N LYS A 363 -2.17 13.21 -9.31
CA LYS A 363 -2.89 12.17 -8.53
C LYS A 363 -3.15 10.91 -9.33
N ASP A 364 -3.23 11.00 -10.65
CA ASP A 364 -3.43 9.84 -11.50
C ASP A 364 -2.25 8.86 -11.44
N PHE A 365 -1.05 9.36 -11.22
CA PHE A 365 0.11 8.50 -10.96
C PHE A 365 0.04 7.82 -9.58
N GLU A 366 -0.61 8.44 -8.58
CA GLU A 366 -0.82 7.81 -7.26
C GLU A 366 -1.78 6.62 -7.42
N THR A 367 -2.84 6.77 -8.22
CA THR A 367 -3.80 5.69 -8.52
C THR A 367 -3.15 4.54 -9.27
N LEU A 368 -2.30 4.83 -10.26
CA LEU A 368 -1.48 3.80 -10.90
C LEU A 368 -0.63 3.04 -9.86
N GLY A 369 -0.01 3.75 -8.92
CA GLY A 369 0.79 3.13 -7.87
C GLY A 369 0.00 2.21 -6.94
N LEU A 370 -1.24 2.55 -6.64
CA LEU A 370 -2.14 1.72 -5.81
C LEU A 370 -2.50 0.39 -6.50
N ASN A 371 -2.74 0.43 -7.82
CA ASN A 371 -3.18 -0.73 -8.60
C ASN A 371 -2.05 -1.39 -9.40
N TYR A 372 -0.81 -1.03 -9.14
CA TYR A 372 0.33 -1.51 -9.91
C TYR A 372 0.50 -3.02 -9.85
N GLY A 373 0.56 -3.64 -11.02
CA GLY A 373 0.68 -5.10 -11.19
C GLY A 373 -0.65 -5.81 -11.31
N GLU A 374 -1.78 -5.11 -11.09
CA GLU A 374 -3.10 -5.67 -11.35
C GLU A 374 -3.30 -5.92 -12.86
N THR A 375 -4.05 -6.99 -13.18
CA THR A 375 -4.27 -7.42 -14.56
C THR A 375 -5.72 -7.78 -14.82
N ARG A 376 -6.19 -7.57 -16.06
CA ARG A 376 -7.50 -8.01 -16.55
C ARG A 376 -7.36 -8.79 -17.85
N SER A 377 -8.37 -9.55 -18.22
CA SER A 377 -8.44 -10.22 -19.52
C SER A 377 -9.47 -9.54 -20.44
N PRO A 378 -9.23 -9.44 -21.76
CA PRO A 378 -7.98 -9.84 -22.43
C PRO A 378 -6.88 -8.80 -22.21
N GLN A 379 -5.63 -9.25 -22.11
CA GLN A 379 -4.46 -8.38 -22.18
C GLN A 379 -4.13 -8.11 -23.66
N SER A 380 -3.77 -6.89 -23.98
CA SER A 380 -3.30 -6.52 -25.31
C SER A 380 -1.78 -6.33 -25.27
N GLU A 381 -1.03 -7.20 -25.91
CA GLU A 381 0.43 -7.06 -26.02
C GLU A 381 0.86 -6.16 -27.19
N GLN A 382 -0.06 -5.54 -27.92
CA GLN A 382 0.26 -4.76 -29.11
C GLN A 382 0.36 -3.27 -28.81
N GLU A 383 1.55 -2.84 -28.41
CA GLU A 383 1.93 -1.45 -28.51
C GLU A 383 2.60 -1.20 -29.87
N LEU A 384 1.97 -0.40 -30.72
CA LEU A 384 2.52 0.02 -32.01
C LEU A 384 3.30 1.33 -31.79
N TYR A 385 4.57 1.19 -31.46
CA TYR A 385 5.46 2.35 -31.40
C TYR A 385 6.16 2.60 -32.73
N THR A 386 6.44 3.86 -33.02
CA THR A 386 7.33 4.19 -34.14
C THR A 386 8.75 3.82 -33.75
N PRO A 387 9.47 2.98 -34.54
CA PRO A 387 10.86 2.68 -34.25
C PRO A 387 11.70 3.95 -34.19
N GLY A 388 12.39 4.14 -33.08
CA GLY A 388 13.33 5.23 -32.85
C GLY A 388 14.78 4.77 -32.96
N PRO A 389 15.74 5.62 -32.60
CA PRO A 389 17.16 5.27 -32.57
C PRO A 389 17.43 4.23 -31.47
N GLU A 390 18.49 3.42 -31.68
CA GLU A 390 19.03 2.60 -30.59
C GLU A 390 19.63 3.52 -29.53
N LEU A 391 19.06 3.48 -28.31
CA LEU A 391 19.67 4.15 -27.17
C LEU A 391 20.74 3.28 -26.53
N THR A 392 21.86 3.88 -26.24
CA THR A 392 22.92 3.24 -25.48
C THR A 392 22.69 3.48 -24.00
N PHE A 393 22.13 2.49 -23.30
CA PHE A 393 22.16 2.47 -21.86
C PHE A 393 23.51 1.95 -21.38
N ARG A 394 24.13 2.68 -20.49
CA ARG A 394 25.33 2.23 -19.83
C ARG A 394 24.97 1.68 -18.46
N THR A 395 25.11 0.38 -18.29
CA THR A 395 25.15 -0.24 -16.97
C THR A 395 26.59 -0.22 -16.49
N VAL A 396 26.87 0.60 -15.48
CA VAL A 396 28.17 0.57 -14.81
C VAL A 396 28.02 -0.34 -13.62
N LEU A 397 28.46 -1.58 -13.79
CA LEU A 397 28.74 -2.44 -12.65
C LEU A 397 30.16 -2.06 -12.21
N GLU A 398 30.31 -1.46 -11.02
CA GLU A 398 31.63 -1.03 -10.56
C GLU A 398 32.54 -2.25 -10.29
N PRO A 399 33.68 -2.39 -10.99
CA PRO A 399 34.53 -3.57 -10.88
C PRO A 399 35.13 -3.80 -9.50
N ASP A 400 35.28 -2.74 -8.69
CA ASP A 400 35.95 -2.83 -7.39
C ASP A 400 35.06 -3.47 -6.29
N TYR A 401 33.74 -3.58 -6.53
CA TYR A 401 32.81 -4.30 -5.66
C TYR A 401 32.42 -5.68 -6.19
N PHE A 402 32.85 -6.01 -7.41
CA PHE A 402 32.50 -7.24 -8.13
C PHE A 402 33.67 -8.20 -8.32
N SER A 403 34.78 -7.96 -7.66
CA SER A 403 35.87 -8.93 -7.74
C SER A 403 35.46 -10.35 -7.34
N GLU A 404 34.36 -10.49 -6.65
CA GLU A 404 33.74 -11.77 -6.29
C GLU A 404 32.25 -11.56 -6.06
N VAL A 405 31.35 -11.82 -7.02
CA VAL A 405 29.97 -12.10 -6.69
C VAL A 405 29.94 -13.45 -6.01
N GLN A 406 30.10 -13.43 -4.72
CA GLN A 406 29.90 -14.60 -3.87
C GLN A 406 28.38 -14.79 -3.68
N GLU A 407 27.98 -16.03 -3.50
CA GLU A 407 26.66 -16.39 -3.03
C GLU A 407 26.25 -15.46 -1.87
N GLY A 408 25.03 -14.88 -1.94
CA GLY A 408 24.52 -13.93 -0.95
C GLY A 408 25.11 -12.51 -1.03
N SER A 409 25.96 -12.18 -1.99
CA SER A 409 26.50 -10.82 -2.14
C SER A 409 25.56 -9.88 -2.90
N SER A 410 25.80 -8.58 -2.78
CA SER A 410 25.07 -7.54 -3.52
C SER A 410 26.03 -6.67 -4.31
N ALA A 411 25.60 -6.34 -5.51
CA ALA A 411 26.39 -5.56 -6.44
C ALA A 411 25.70 -4.25 -6.83
N LEU A 412 26.49 -3.19 -6.93
CA LEU A 412 25.99 -1.88 -7.34
C LEU A 412 25.84 -1.82 -8.86
N PHE A 413 24.68 -1.39 -9.35
CA PHE A 413 24.48 -1.03 -10.75
C PHE A 413 24.10 0.45 -10.90
N GLN A 414 24.40 1.01 -12.07
CA GLN A 414 24.01 2.36 -12.46
C GLN A 414 23.54 2.35 -13.90
N ILE A 415 22.42 3.00 -14.17
CA ILE A 415 21.84 3.15 -15.51
C ILE A 415 22.03 4.60 -15.94
N GLU A 416 22.65 4.79 -17.10
CA GLU A 416 22.86 6.09 -17.72
C GLU A 416 22.33 6.09 -19.15
N LEU A 417 21.66 7.16 -19.55
CA LEU A 417 21.28 7.42 -20.92
C LEU A 417 22.44 8.20 -21.59
N MET A 418 23.04 7.62 -22.61
CA MET A 418 24.27 8.14 -23.22
C MET A 418 24.03 9.16 -24.34
N GLU A 419 22.81 9.30 -24.84
CA GLU A 419 22.47 10.18 -25.95
C GLU A 419 21.87 11.49 -25.46
N GLU A 420 22.57 12.60 -25.73
CA GLU A 420 22.18 13.97 -25.38
C GLU A 420 21.24 14.62 -26.42
N ASP A 421 21.09 14.02 -27.60
CA ASP A 421 20.39 14.64 -28.73
C ASP A 421 18.90 14.31 -28.79
N LEU A 422 18.43 13.39 -27.94
CA LEU A 422 17.02 13.01 -27.89
C LEU A 422 16.32 13.72 -26.73
N ALA A 423 15.46 14.66 -27.07
CA ALA A 423 14.70 15.42 -26.07
C ALA A 423 13.55 14.56 -25.52
N LEU A 424 13.85 13.62 -24.63
CA LEU A 424 12.84 12.81 -23.94
C LEU A 424 12.27 13.56 -22.73
N ILE A 425 10.95 13.63 -22.64
CA ILE A 425 10.24 14.11 -21.44
C ILE A 425 9.68 12.95 -20.61
N GLY A 426 9.62 11.75 -21.18
CA GLY A 426 9.25 10.51 -20.50
C GLY A 426 10.09 9.34 -20.98
N LEU A 427 10.30 8.36 -20.09
CA LEU A 427 11.05 7.13 -20.38
C LEU A 427 10.51 5.99 -19.54
N SER A 428 10.24 4.84 -20.15
CA SER A 428 9.89 3.60 -19.44
C SER A 428 10.65 2.41 -20.00
N PHE A 429 10.98 1.45 -19.15
CA PHE A 429 11.59 0.18 -19.53
C PHE A 429 11.50 -0.85 -18.41
N ALA A 430 11.71 -2.12 -18.75
CA ALA A 430 12.01 -3.17 -17.79
C ALA A 430 13.46 -3.64 -17.96
N LEU A 431 14.15 -3.89 -16.84
CA LEU A 431 15.48 -4.47 -16.80
C LEU A 431 15.38 -5.90 -16.24
N GLU A 432 15.37 -6.89 -17.14
CA GLU A 432 15.32 -8.31 -16.81
C GLU A 432 16.68 -8.81 -16.37
N TYR A 433 16.72 -9.66 -15.35
CA TYR A 433 17.92 -10.34 -14.85
C TYR A 433 17.75 -11.86 -14.89
N ASP A 434 18.87 -12.58 -14.88
CA ASP A 434 18.89 -14.03 -14.88
C ASP A 434 18.56 -14.58 -13.47
N PRO A 435 17.41 -15.23 -13.25
CA PRO A 435 17.00 -15.73 -11.93
C PRO A 435 17.85 -16.91 -11.42
N ARG A 436 18.69 -17.50 -12.27
CA ARG A 436 19.61 -18.56 -11.86
C ARG A 436 20.78 -18.03 -11.00
N TYR A 437 21.04 -16.74 -11.07
CA TYR A 437 22.15 -16.08 -10.37
C TYR A 437 21.68 -14.98 -9.42
N PHE A 438 20.53 -14.36 -9.69
CA PHE A 438 20.09 -13.19 -8.95
C PHE A 438 18.74 -13.40 -8.30
N ALA A 439 18.65 -13.04 -7.01
CA ALA A 439 17.41 -13.06 -6.23
C ALA A 439 16.54 -11.82 -6.49
N GLY A 440 17.13 -10.72 -6.94
CA GLY A 440 16.39 -9.49 -7.19
C GLY A 440 17.25 -8.26 -7.35
N MET A 441 16.58 -7.14 -7.56
CA MET A 441 17.19 -5.82 -7.70
C MET A 441 16.50 -4.82 -6.76
N SER A 442 17.28 -3.88 -6.21
CA SER A 442 16.77 -2.76 -5.43
C SER A 442 17.39 -1.45 -5.91
N VAL A 443 16.64 -0.36 -5.84
CA VAL A 443 17.11 0.96 -6.28
C VAL A 443 17.44 1.82 -5.08
N GLN A 444 18.63 2.39 -5.08
CA GLN A 444 19.02 3.44 -4.15
C GLN A 444 18.50 4.80 -4.68
N SER A 445 17.27 5.11 -4.34
CA SER A 445 16.76 6.47 -4.49
C SER A 445 15.90 6.81 -3.29
N PRO A 446 16.10 7.96 -2.65
CA PRO A 446 15.16 8.46 -1.66
C PRO A 446 13.79 8.77 -2.24
N GLN A 447 13.60 8.58 -3.55
CA GLN A 447 12.41 8.91 -4.33
C GLN A 447 11.77 7.68 -4.98
N ALA A 448 12.07 6.46 -4.52
CA ALA A 448 11.53 5.20 -5.05
C ALA A 448 10.07 4.93 -4.66
N GLN A 449 9.32 5.94 -4.31
CA GLN A 449 7.88 5.89 -4.12
C GLN A 449 7.24 6.94 -5.02
N LEU A 450 6.05 6.66 -5.54
CA LEU A 450 5.13 7.61 -6.15
C LEU A 450 4.72 8.69 -5.13
N ILE A 451 5.69 9.40 -4.58
CA ILE A 451 5.48 10.59 -3.76
C ILE A 451 5.96 11.74 -4.64
N PRO A 452 5.22 12.83 -4.75
CA PRO A 452 5.75 14.02 -5.37
C PRO A 452 7.02 14.42 -4.63
N ALA A 453 8.16 14.02 -5.19
CA ALA A 453 9.41 14.70 -4.93
C ALA A 453 9.21 16.17 -5.31
N PRO A 454 10.06 17.10 -4.84
CA PRO A 454 9.81 18.49 -5.16
C PRO A 454 9.55 18.63 -6.66
N ALA A 455 8.31 18.89 -6.98
CA ALA A 455 7.68 19.52 -8.11
C ALA A 455 8.14 19.26 -9.57
N ASP A 456 9.25 18.55 -9.82
CA ASP A 456 9.88 18.62 -11.15
C ASP A 456 9.75 17.34 -11.98
N ARG A 457 9.56 16.17 -11.35
CA ARG A 457 9.53 14.87 -12.03
C ARG A 457 8.80 13.78 -11.25
N ILE A 458 8.32 12.78 -11.97
CA ILE A 458 7.78 11.54 -11.43
C ILE A 458 8.75 10.41 -11.76
N ASN A 459 9.19 9.67 -10.76
CA ASN A 459 10.00 8.47 -10.90
C ASN A 459 9.31 7.28 -10.28
N TYR A 460 9.31 6.17 -10.99
CA TYR A 460 8.78 4.93 -10.51
C TYR A 460 9.79 3.80 -10.69
N PHE A 461 9.98 3.01 -9.65
CA PHE A 461 10.82 1.82 -9.67
C PHE A 461 10.10 0.71 -8.92
N ARG A 462 9.99 -0.46 -9.52
CA ARG A 462 9.47 -1.63 -8.86
C ARG A 462 10.24 -2.88 -9.26
N HIS A 463 10.65 -3.65 -8.27
CA HIS A 463 11.12 -5.01 -8.50
C HIS A 463 9.90 -5.93 -8.65
N ASN A 464 9.81 -6.58 -9.81
CA ASN A 464 8.82 -7.59 -10.10
C ASN A 464 9.49 -8.97 -10.02
N ALA A 465 9.30 -9.65 -8.87
CA ALA A 465 9.94 -10.93 -8.61
C ALA A 465 9.44 -12.04 -9.54
N ASP A 466 8.14 -12.03 -9.90
CA ASP A 466 7.53 -13.05 -10.74
C ASP A 466 8.05 -13.01 -12.18
N ARG A 467 8.40 -11.82 -12.65
CA ARG A 467 8.94 -11.58 -14.00
C ARG A 467 10.47 -11.46 -14.01
N HIS A 468 11.13 -11.53 -12.85
CA HIS A 468 12.57 -11.38 -12.69
C HIS A 468 13.11 -10.09 -13.32
N GLN A 469 12.47 -8.97 -13.03
CA GLN A 469 12.82 -7.68 -13.64
C GLN A 469 12.65 -6.50 -12.67
N LEU A 470 13.43 -5.46 -12.95
CA LEU A 470 13.22 -4.12 -12.40
C LEU A 470 12.45 -3.30 -13.42
N GLU A 471 11.29 -2.81 -13.05
CA GLU A 471 10.43 -1.96 -13.86
C GLU A 471 10.70 -0.49 -13.54
N PHE A 472 10.80 0.32 -14.57
CA PHE A 472 11.13 1.73 -14.48
C PHE A 472 10.20 2.58 -15.33
N GLY A 473 9.72 3.70 -14.73
CA GLY A 473 9.04 4.76 -15.44
C GLY A 473 9.44 6.13 -14.90
N ARG A 474 9.63 7.08 -15.78
CA ARG A 474 9.96 8.46 -15.46
C ARG A 474 9.24 9.43 -16.38
N PHE A 475 8.72 10.51 -15.78
CA PHE A 475 8.14 11.63 -16.52
C PHE A 475 8.60 12.95 -15.91
N GLU A 476 9.03 13.90 -16.73
CA GLU A 476 9.42 15.24 -16.32
C GLU A 476 8.21 16.17 -16.32
N LEU A 477 7.91 16.78 -15.17
CA LEU A 477 6.80 17.76 -15.01
C LEU A 477 7.19 19.15 -15.47
N THR A 478 8.48 19.40 -15.69
CA THR A 478 9.05 20.64 -16.22
C THR A 478 9.56 20.39 -17.64
N PRO A 479 9.80 21.43 -18.45
CA PRO A 479 10.31 21.26 -19.81
C PRO A 479 11.79 20.80 -19.88
N ASP A 480 12.26 20.11 -18.86
CA ASP A 480 13.57 19.46 -18.87
C ASP A 480 13.53 18.17 -19.66
N VAL A 481 14.67 17.77 -20.18
CA VAL A 481 14.83 16.53 -20.94
C VAL A 481 15.54 15.46 -20.10
N ILE A 482 15.10 14.22 -20.26
CA ILE A 482 15.73 13.08 -19.62
C ILE A 482 17.06 12.80 -20.32
N GLY A 483 18.15 12.77 -19.56
CA GLY A 483 19.48 12.42 -20.04
C GLY A 483 20.46 12.15 -18.92
N GLY A 484 21.59 11.52 -19.24
CA GLY A 484 22.62 11.19 -18.28
C GLY A 484 22.19 10.13 -17.25
N PHE A 485 22.35 10.44 -15.97
CA PHE A 485 22.04 9.51 -14.89
C PHE A 485 20.53 9.22 -14.75
N ILE A 486 20.15 7.95 -14.84
CA ILE A 486 18.76 7.48 -14.72
C ILE A 486 18.51 6.86 -13.35
N ALA A 487 19.27 5.83 -12.99
CA ALA A 487 19.06 5.08 -11.76
C ALA A 487 20.37 4.49 -11.22
N ARG A 488 20.38 4.25 -9.91
CA ARG A 488 21.43 3.51 -9.20
C ARG A 488 20.79 2.56 -8.20
N GLY A 489 21.32 1.35 -8.08
CA GLY A 489 20.76 0.36 -7.19
C GLY A 489 21.69 -0.82 -6.95
N PHE A 490 21.16 -1.84 -6.28
CA PHE A 490 21.87 -3.09 -6.06
C PHE A 490 21.16 -4.23 -6.77
N ILE A 491 21.93 -5.12 -7.36
CA ILE A 491 21.50 -6.45 -7.76
C ILE A 491 21.99 -7.44 -6.69
N HIS A 492 21.10 -8.32 -6.25
CA HIS A 492 21.36 -9.26 -5.16
C HIS A 492 21.57 -10.65 -5.73
N ALA A 493 22.72 -11.27 -5.46
CA ALA A 493 22.98 -12.65 -5.84
C ALA A 493 22.17 -13.63 -4.97
N LEU A 494 21.88 -14.82 -5.49
CA LEU A 494 21.28 -15.91 -4.72
C LEU A 494 22.24 -16.34 -3.59
N GLU A 495 21.69 -16.84 -2.47
CA GLU A 495 22.48 -17.39 -1.36
C GLU A 495 23.24 -18.66 -1.74
N SER A 496 22.74 -19.39 -2.75
CA SER A 496 23.43 -20.53 -3.39
C SER A 496 23.03 -20.63 -4.86
N PHE A 497 23.99 -20.87 -5.75
CA PHE A 497 23.73 -21.12 -7.15
C PHE A 497 23.33 -22.58 -7.36
N GLU A 498 22.42 -22.86 -8.30
CA GLU A 498 22.00 -24.23 -8.58
C GLU A 498 23.17 -25.08 -9.09
N GLU A 499 23.31 -26.31 -8.57
CA GLU A 499 24.28 -27.30 -9.07
C GLU A 499 24.02 -27.60 -10.56
N GLY A 500 24.95 -27.23 -11.43
CA GLY A 500 24.85 -27.44 -12.88
C GLY A 500 24.33 -26.23 -13.67
N ALA A 501 24.26 -25.05 -13.08
CA ALA A 501 24.11 -23.80 -13.83
C ALA A 501 25.24 -23.73 -14.88
N PRO A 502 24.91 -23.65 -16.20
CA PRO A 502 25.95 -23.71 -17.22
C PRO A 502 26.79 -22.45 -17.16
N SER A 503 28.06 -22.61 -16.75
CA SER A 503 29.20 -21.73 -16.94
C SER A 503 28.99 -20.22 -17.12
N ASP A 504 29.68 -19.48 -16.36
CA ASP A 504 30.44 -18.27 -16.68
C ASP A 504 29.69 -17.03 -17.16
N THR A 505 28.44 -17.07 -17.64
CA THR A 505 27.76 -15.88 -18.17
C THR A 505 26.34 -15.73 -17.66
N THR A 506 26.02 -14.52 -17.22
CA THR A 506 24.64 -14.10 -16.90
C THR A 506 24.31 -12.83 -17.69
N TYR A 507 23.06 -12.39 -17.62
CA TYR A 507 22.63 -11.23 -18.39
C TYR A 507 21.77 -10.26 -17.57
N LEU A 508 21.82 -8.98 -17.97
CA LEU A 508 20.84 -7.94 -17.73
C LEU A 508 20.32 -7.48 -19.08
N ARG A 509 19.02 -7.50 -19.29
CA ARG A 509 18.40 -7.18 -20.57
C ARG A 509 17.36 -6.09 -20.42
N PHE A 510 17.53 -5.01 -21.18
CA PHE A 510 16.48 -4.00 -21.33
C PHE A 510 15.37 -4.52 -22.22
N LYS A 511 14.11 -4.37 -21.78
CA LYS A 511 12.90 -4.73 -22.52
C LYS A 511 11.94 -3.56 -22.55
N ASN A 512 11.18 -3.46 -23.63
CA ASN A 512 10.08 -2.50 -23.79
C ASN A 512 10.53 -1.08 -23.44
N VAL A 513 11.63 -0.64 -24.07
CA VAL A 513 12.18 0.69 -23.85
C VAL A 513 11.40 1.67 -24.69
N VAL A 514 10.63 2.53 -24.06
CA VAL A 514 9.77 3.51 -24.71
C VAL A 514 10.10 4.90 -24.22
N GLY A 515 10.29 5.81 -25.16
CA GLY A 515 10.51 7.23 -24.91
C GLY A 515 9.30 8.07 -25.31
N LEU A 516 9.01 9.09 -24.53
CA LEU A 516 8.00 10.11 -24.83
C LEU A 516 8.71 11.42 -25.23
N LEU A 517 8.36 11.93 -26.39
CA LEU A 517 8.88 13.19 -26.93
C LEU A 517 7.98 14.38 -26.54
N PRO A 518 8.48 15.63 -26.59
CA PRO A 518 7.70 16.83 -26.27
C PRO A 518 6.46 17.08 -27.15
N ASP A 519 6.43 16.48 -28.33
CA ASP A 519 5.27 16.54 -29.26
C ASP A 519 4.21 15.47 -28.95
N SER A 520 4.34 14.78 -27.81
CA SER A 520 3.48 13.69 -27.36
C SER A 520 3.57 12.42 -28.22
N SER A 521 4.61 12.25 -29.01
CA SER A 521 4.86 11.01 -29.72
C SER A 521 5.64 10.01 -28.86
N LEU A 522 5.25 8.73 -28.94
CA LEU A 522 5.97 7.61 -28.33
C LEU A 522 6.90 6.97 -29.35
N ILE A 523 8.12 6.68 -28.94
CA ILE A 523 9.12 6.00 -29.76
C ILE A 523 9.66 4.77 -29.05
N GLU A 524 9.80 3.67 -29.78
CA GLU A 524 10.52 2.50 -29.31
C GLU A 524 12.02 2.74 -29.40
N LEU A 525 12.71 2.55 -28.30
CA LEU A 525 14.15 2.73 -28.22
C LEU A 525 14.78 1.33 -28.12
N GLY A 526 15.77 1.04 -28.92
CA GLY A 526 16.44 -0.27 -28.96
C GLY A 526 16.96 -0.65 -27.57
N GLY A 527 16.69 -1.88 -27.14
CA GLY A 527 17.15 -2.42 -25.87
C GLY A 527 18.47 -3.16 -26.00
N GLN A 528 19.49 -2.79 -25.21
CA GLN A 528 20.75 -3.53 -25.14
C GLN A 528 20.66 -4.68 -24.13
N THR A 529 21.32 -5.80 -24.46
CA THR A 529 21.59 -6.88 -23.51
C THR A 529 23.00 -6.70 -22.96
N VAL A 530 23.12 -6.60 -21.65
CA VAL A 530 24.41 -6.60 -20.97
C VAL A 530 24.70 -8.02 -20.53
N THR A 531 25.78 -8.62 -21.04
CA THR A 531 26.21 -9.96 -20.63
C THR A 531 27.30 -9.81 -19.58
N ALA A 532 27.09 -10.42 -18.41
CA ALA A 532 28.10 -10.53 -17.37
C ALA A 532 28.71 -11.94 -17.37
N VAL A 533 30.02 -12.03 -17.26
CA VAL A 533 30.79 -13.27 -17.20
C VAL A 533 31.21 -13.50 -15.75
N PHE A 534 30.94 -14.70 -15.22
CA PHE A 534 31.50 -15.17 -13.94
C PHE A 534 32.67 -16.10 -14.22
N PRO A 535 33.91 -15.66 -14.17
CA PRO A 535 35.03 -16.58 -14.08
C PRO A 535 35.18 -17.03 -12.61
N ASP A 536 35.95 -18.06 -12.38
CA ASP A 536 36.49 -18.36 -11.03
C ASP A 536 37.32 -17.16 -10.44
N MET A 537 37.10 -15.99 -10.95
CA MET A 537 37.72 -14.69 -10.71
C MET A 537 36.87 -13.57 -11.38
N PRO A 538 37.08 -12.31 -11.10
CA PRO A 538 36.16 -11.18 -11.08
C PRO A 538 35.30 -11.00 -12.34
N ILE A 539 34.05 -10.56 -12.13
CA ILE A 539 33.12 -10.22 -13.22
C ILE A 539 33.69 -9.12 -14.10
N VAL A 540 33.90 -9.45 -15.37
CA VAL A 540 34.11 -8.46 -16.42
C VAL A 540 32.80 -8.29 -17.19
N VAL A 541 32.14 -7.15 -17.01
CA VAL A 541 31.00 -6.79 -17.85
C VAL A 541 31.55 -6.48 -19.26
N GLN A 542 31.27 -7.36 -20.20
CA GLN A 542 31.45 -7.05 -21.61
C GLN A 542 30.13 -6.57 -22.21
N THR A 543 30.11 -5.30 -22.62
CA THR A 543 29.15 -4.91 -23.66
C THR A 543 29.63 -5.60 -24.95
N GLU A 544 28.75 -6.25 -25.70
CA GLU A 544 29.08 -6.79 -27.01
C GLU A 544 29.42 -5.65 -27.98
N SER A 545 30.64 -5.20 -27.87
CA SER A 545 31.46 -4.80 -29.00
C SER A 545 32.78 -5.53 -28.81
N VAL A 546 33.17 -6.34 -29.75
CA VAL A 546 34.51 -6.92 -29.82
C VAL A 546 35.47 -5.75 -29.86
N GLU A 547 35.82 -5.20 -28.70
CA GLU A 547 36.87 -4.17 -28.62
C GLU A 547 38.23 -4.82 -28.66
N ALA A 548 38.91 -4.52 -29.72
CA ALA A 548 40.37 -4.46 -29.73
C ALA A 548 40.84 -3.68 -28.48
N PRO A 549 42.05 -3.98 -27.91
CA PRO A 549 42.53 -3.32 -26.72
C PRO A 549 42.38 -1.81 -26.83
N SER A 550 41.76 -1.21 -25.82
CA SER A 550 41.38 0.20 -25.83
C SER A 550 42.44 1.09 -26.43
N PRO A 551 42.17 1.83 -27.50
CA PRO A 551 43.15 2.68 -28.15
C PRO A 551 43.58 3.86 -27.27
N VAL A 552 42.94 4.07 -26.11
CA VAL A 552 43.22 5.21 -25.22
C VAL A 552 43.70 4.73 -23.86
N ARG A 553 44.87 5.26 -23.45
CA ARG A 553 45.45 5.06 -22.11
C ARG A 553 45.54 6.37 -21.36
N LEU A 554 45.16 6.35 -20.08
CA LEU A 554 45.26 7.46 -19.13
C LEU A 554 46.39 7.19 -18.15
N PHE A 555 47.26 8.18 -17.92
CA PHE A 555 48.36 8.06 -16.97
C PHE A 555 48.85 9.44 -16.48
N PRO A 556 49.09 9.65 -15.19
CA PRO A 556 48.65 8.77 -14.09
C PRO A 556 47.16 8.82 -13.89
N ASN A 557 46.58 7.71 -13.45
CA ASN A 557 45.20 7.64 -12.96
C ASN A 557 45.18 6.59 -11.83
N PRO A 558 45.04 6.99 -10.57
CA PRO A 558 44.72 8.35 -10.07
C PRO A 558 45.72 9.43 -10.35
N THR A 559 45.28 10.70 -10.37
CA THR A 559 46.12 11.89 -10.64
C THR A 559 45.99 12.94 -9.52
N THR A 560 47.04 13.76 -9.37
CA THR A 560 47.01 14.95 -8.50
C THR A 560 46.62 16.24 -9.27
N GLY A 561 46.09 16.08 -10.49
CA GLY A 561 45.62 17.19 -11.31
C GLY A 561 45.99 17.11 -12.78
N GLU A 562 47.16 16.56 -13.13
CA GLU A 562 47.58 16.40 -14.54
C GLU A 562 47.45 14.93 -14.96
N VAL A 563 46.81 14.68 -16.10
CA VAL A 563 46.71 13.35 -16.71
C VAL A 563 47.07 13.39 -18.21
N SER A 564 47.90 12.47 -18.63
CA SER A 564 48.24 12.26 -20.04
C SER A 564 47.32 11.24 -20.66
N LEU A 565 46.65 11.62 -21.73
CA LEU A 565 45.91 10.74 -22.61
C LEU A 565 46.80 10.29 -23.75
N LYS A 566 46.95 8.98 -23.97
CA LYS A 566 47.64 8.43 -25.13
C LYS A 566 46.68 7.64 -26.00
N PHE A 567 46.62 7.97 -27.27
CA PHE A 567 45.76 7.35 -28.28
C PHE A 567 46.49 7.15 -29.63
N PRO A 568 47.51 6.29 -29.64
CA PRO A 568 48.42 6.14 -30.80
C PRO A 568 47.65 5.79 -32.07
N GLY A 569 47.90 6.57 -33.13
CA GLY A 569 47.28 6.37 -34.44
C GLY A 569 45.77 6.72 -34.49
N GLN A 570 45.25 7.36 -33.47
CA GLN A 570 43.85 7.80 -33.41
C GLN A 570 43.76 9.32 -33.44
N ARG A 571 42.61 9.80 -33.98
CA ARG A 571 42.25 11.22 -33.96
C ARG A 571 41.11 11.41 -32.97
N VAL A 572 41.31 12.25 -31.97
CA VAL A 572 40.33 12.64 -30.98
C VAL A 572 39.75 13.99 -31.36
N GLU A 573 38.44 14.09 -31.51
CA GLU A 573 37.74 15.30 -31.96
C GLU A 573 37.34 16.18 -30.80
N ARG A 574 36.93 15.55 -29.66
CA ARG A 574 36.51 16.28 -28.46
C ARG A 574 36.84 15.50 -27.18
N LEU A 575 37.16 16.24 -26.14
CA LEU A 575 37.32 15.72 -24.77
C LEU A 575 36.39 16.49 -23.84
N ALA A 576 35.61 15.80 -23.00
CA ALA A 576 34.79 16.42 -21.99
C ALA A 576 34.93 15.70 -20.66
N VAL A 577 35.04 16.47 -19.57
CA VAL A 577 35.15 15.94 -18.20
C VAL A 577 33.89 16.30 -17.42
N PHE A 578 33.33 15.32 -16.73
CA PHE A 578 32.16 15.45 -15.93
C PHE A 578 32.47 15.12 -14.47
N ASP A 579 31.88 15.87 -13.53
CA ASP A 579 31.97 15.62 -12.10
C ASP A 579 31.02 14.46 -11.67
N PRO A 580 31.07 14.01 -10.40
CA PRO A 580 30.22 12.92 -9.92
C PRO A 580 28.71 13.22 -10.01
N THR A 581 28.33 14.48 -10.19
CA THR A 581 26.91 14.90 -10.35
C THR A 581 26.46 14.92 -11.81
N GLY A 582 27.37 14.59 -12.76
CA GLY A 582 27.09 14.63 -14.19
C GLY A 582 27.25 16.01 -14.82
N ARG A 583 27.66 17.02 -14.03
CA ARG A 583 27.91 18.36 -14.57
C ARG A 583 29.23 18.38 -15.32
N ARG A 584 29.23 18.89 -16.56
CA ARG A 584 30.45 19.10 -17.35
C ARG A 584 31.34 20.19 -16.73
N VAL A 585 32.52 19.79 -16.25
CA VAL A 585 33.48 20.69 -15.60
C VAL A 585 34.56 21.18 -16.58
N ARG A 586 34.81 20.46 -17.68
CA ARG A 586 35.76 20.87 -18.71
C ARG A 586 35.41 20.28 -20.07
N GLN A 587 35.63 21.05 -21.15
CA GLN A 587 35.53 20.60 -22.53
C GLN A 587 36.66 21.17 -23.36
N LEU A 588 37.24 20.34 -24.24
CA LEU A 588 38.31 20.70 -25.15
C LEU A 588 37.93 20.24 -26.55
N GLU A 589 37.96 21.15 -27.49
CA GLU A 589 37.74 20.85 -28.91
C GLU A 589 39.07 20.51 -29.59
N GLY A 590 39.08 19.40 -30.34
CA GLY A 590 40.22 18.91 -31.10
C GLY A 590 40.33 19.53 -32.50
N PRO A 591 41.04 18.89 -33.44
CA PRO A 591 41.53 17.51 -33.31
C PRO A 591 42.85 17.38 -32.50
N PHE A 592 42.89 16.33 -31.67
CA PHE A 592 44.11 15.89 -30.98
C PHE A 592 44.66 14.63 -31.65
N PHE A 593 45.96 14.47 -31.69
CA PHE A 593 46.62 13.33 -32.31
C PHE A 593 47.60 12.67 -31.33
N ASP A 594 47.62 11.35 -31.29
CA ASP A 594 48.52 10.47 -30.54
C ASP A 594 48.55 10.67 -29.03
N GLN A 595 48.50 11.90 -28.53
CA GLN A 595 48.46 12.21 -27.10
C GLN A 595 47.96 13.62 -26.81
N HIS A 596 47.37 13.80 -25.61
CA HIS A 596 46.98 15.10 -25.06
C HIS A 596 47.19 15.12 -23.54
N GLN A 597 47.54 16.29 -22.98
CA GLN A 597 47.55 16.49 -21.52
C GLN A 597 46.31 17.23 -21.07
N LEU A 598 45.65 16.67 -20.08
CA LEU A 598 44.48 17.23 -19.45
C LEU A 598 44.87 17.71 -18.04
N ASN A 599 44.64 18.99 -17.76
CA ASN A 599 44.87 19.57 -16.45
C ASN A 599 43.54 19.71 -15.70
N LEU A 600 43.48 19.16 -14.46
CA LEU A 600 42.35 19.17 -13.54
C LEU A 600 42.73 19.67 -12.14
N GLU A 601 43.87 20.40 -12.01
CA GLU A 601 44.34 20.91 -10.71
C GLU A 601 43.33 21.80 -9.98
N GLU A 602 42.42 22.44 -10.71
CA GLU A 602 41.39 23.28 -10.15
C GLU A 602 40.12 22.50 -9.70
N GLN A 603 40.09 21.19 -9.96
CA GLN A 603 38.93 20.36 -9.62
C GLN A 603 39.10 19.76 -8.22
N PRO A 604 38.04 19.72 -7.39
CA PRO A 604 38.07 19.06 -6.09
C PRO A 604 38.47 17.58 -6.20
N PRO A 605 39.13 17.02 -5.17
CA PRO A 605 39.38 15.57 -5.14
C PRO A 605 38.09 14.79 -5.30
N GLY A 606 38.10 13.76 -6.14
CA GLY A 606 36.93 12.97 -6.42
C GLY A 606 37.02 12.16 -7.70
N LEU A 607 35.93 11.48 -8.00
CA LEU A 607 35.79 10.68 -9.19
C LEU A 607 35.22 11.53 -10.32
N TYR A 608 35.87 11.53 -11.49
CA TYR A 608 35.47 12.23 -12.70
C TYR A 608 35.31 11.26 -13.87
N TRP A 609 34.51 11.66 -14.85
CA TRP A 609 34.34 10.93 -16.09
C TRP A 609 34.93 11.73 -17.25
N LEU A 610 35.82 11.09 -18.02
CA LEU A 610 36.36 11.66 -19.22
C LEU A 610 35.70 11.04 -20.45
N ARG A 611 34.96 11.85 -21.19
CA ARG A 611 34.36 11.52 -22.48
C ARG A 611 35.35 11.89 -23.61
N ILE A 612 35.56 10.93 -24.51
CA ILE A 612 36.54 11.04 -25.61
C ILE A 612 35.82 10.72 -26.92
N GLU A 613 35.71 11.68 -27.78
CA GLU A 613 35.08 11.56 -29.10
C GLU A 613 36.11 11.35 -30.19
N MET A 614 36.02 10.25 -30.94
CA MET A 614 36.95 9.83 -31.98
C MET A 614 36.18 9.30 -33.18
N ALA A 615 36.34 9.92 -34.38
CA ALA A 615 35.90 9.39 -35.69
C ALA A 615 34.58 8.58 -35.67
N GLY A 616 33.51 9.11 -35.06
CA GLY A 616 32.21 8.46 -34.94
C GLY A 616 32.09 7.42 -33.80
N ARG A 617 33.08 7.36 -32.92
CA ARG A 617 33.08 6.54 -31.70
C ARG A 617 33.24 7.41 -30.46
N LEU A 618 32.51 7.06 -29.44
CA LEU A 618 32.53 7.72 -28.14
C LEU A 618 33.12 6.76 -27.11
N LEU A 619 34.14 7.21 -26.38
CA LEU A 619 34.76 6.45 -25.29
C LEU A 619 34.61 7.23 -23.99
N ALA A 620 34.25 6.56 -22.92
CA ALA A 620 34.30 7.12 -21.57
C ALA A 620 35.39 6.44 -20.74
N ARG A 621 36.04 7.22 -19.89
CA ARG A 621 37.11 6.74 -18.99
C ARG A 621 36.94 7.37 -17.61
N LYS A 622 37.13 6.55 -16.61
CA LYS A 622 37.14 6.96 -15.20
C LYS A 622 38.46 7.66 -14.89
N LEU A 623 38.40 8.75 -14.18
CA LEU A 623 39.55 9.55 -13.78
C LEU A 623 39.40 9.93 -12.31
N MET A 624 40.36 9.52 -11.49
CA MET A 624 40.38 9.84 -10.07
C MET A 624 41.35 11.00 -9.84
N VAL A 625 40.87 12.07 -9.18
CA VAL A 625 41.65 13.24 -8.75
C VAL A 625 41.79 13.20 -7.24
N TYR A 626 43.02 13.36 -6.72
CA TYR A 626 43.33 13.45 -5.28
C TYR A 626 43.65 14.87 -4.84
#